data_c0a6ab1e97fe732c56fe9cac2a8afeda
#
_entry.id   c0a6ab1e97fe732c56fe9cac2a8afeda
#
_cell.length_a   1.000
_cell.length_b   1.000
_cell.length_c   1.000
_cell.angle_alpha   90.00
_cell.angle_beta   90.00
_cell.angle_gamma   90.00
#
_symmetry.space_group_name_H-M   'P 1'
#
loop_
_entity.id
_entity.type
_entity.pdbx_description
1 polymer ?
#
loop_
_entity_poly.entity_id
_entity_poly.type
_entity_poly.pdbx_seq_one_letter_code
_entity_poly.pdbx_strand_id
1 'polypeptide(L)'
;LKQLEGAYSLICMTAEGLIGCRDPLGVRPLVIGRLNEAIIFASETVALDVVGAEFIRSVDPGEMVIVRDGEMTSIRPFAEQNPRPCIFEYVYFSRPDSIVEGTSVYSVRKAIGAELAAENPVQADIVIPVPDS
;
A
#
# COMPACT_ATOMS: atom_id res chain seq x y z
N LEU A 1 13.09 2.26 16.28
CA LEU A 1 12.08 2.95 15.46
C LEU A 1 11.92 4.43 15.84
N LYS A 2 11.83 4.81 17.11
CA LYS A 2 11.65 6.22 17.54
C LYS A 2 12.75 7.19 17.09
N GLN A 3 13.88 6.70 16.61
CA GLN A 3 15.00 7.48 16.07
C GLN A 3 14.97 7.57 14.54
N LEU A 4 14.03 6.87 13.88
CA LEU A 4 13.90 6.93 12.43
C LEU A 4 12.98 8.09 12.05
N GLU A 5 13.46 8.91 11.13
CA GLU A 5 12.71 10.00 10.51
C GLU A 5 12.47 9.68 9.03
N GLY A 6 11.34 10.15 8.50
CA GLY A 6 10.97 9.99 7.10
C GLY A 6 9.98 8.86 6.85
N ALA A 7 9.80 8.52 5.57
CA ALA A 7 8.86 7.51 5.11
C ALA A 7 9.48 6.11 5.16
N TYR A 8 8.81 5.17 5.79
CA TYR A 8 9.22 3.77 5.79
C TYR A 8 8.06 2.79 5.96
N SER A 9 8.19 1.64 5.31
CA SER A 9 7.43 0.43 5.59
C SER A 9 8.45 -0.69 5.80
N LEU A 10 8.57 -1.17 7.02
CA LEU A 10 9.62 -2.11 7.43
C LEU A 10 9.01 -3.46 7.78
N ILE A 11 9.68 -4.52 7.35
CA ILE A 11 9.40 -5.88 7.77
C ILE A 11 10.69 -6.44 8.35
N CYS A 12 10.64 -6.90 9.59
CA CYS A 12 11.77 -7.52 10.28
C CYS A 12 11.40 -8.95 10.66
N MET A 13 12.24 -9.91 10.31
CA MET A 13 12.13 -11.29 10.73
C MET A 13 13.14 -11.57 11.85
N THR A 14 12.66 -12.18 12.92
CA THR A 14 13.45 -12.58 14.08
C THR A 14 13.28 -14.07 14.33
N ALA A 15 14.06 -14.64 15.25
CA ALA A 15 13.88 -16.03 15.67
C ALA A 15 12.51 -16.28 16.36
N GLU A 16 11.88 -15.23 16.87
CA GLU A 16 10.62 -15.30 17.63
C GLU A 16 9.39 -14.95 16.80
N GLY A 17 9.55 -14.42 15.57
CA GLY A 17 8.42 -14.04 14.75
C GLY A 17 8.72 -12.93 13.74
N LEU A 18 7.66 -12.35 13.20
CA LEU A 18 7.68 -11.35 12.15
C LEU A 18 7.12 -10.02 12.68
N ILE A 19 7.74 -8.92 12.32
CA ILE A 19 7.32 -7.58 12.72
C ILE A 19 7.13 -6.73 11.47
N GLY A 20 5.93 -6.19 11.28
CA GLY A 20 5.62 -5.18 10.26
C GLY A 20 5.43 -3.82 10.93
N CYS A 21 6.02 -2.76 10.38
CA CYS A 21 5.89 -1.41 10.92
C CYS A 21 5.76 -0.38 9.80
N ARG A 22 4.82 0.55 9.96
CA ARG A 22 4.59 1.66 9.04
C ARG A 22 4.92 2.98 9.72
N ASP A 23 5.50 3.93 8.99
CA ASP A 23 5.86 5.25 9.52
C ASP A 23 4.63 6.01 10.06
N PRO A 24 4.83 6.99 10.98
CA PRO A 24 3.72 7.70 11.63
C PRO A 24 2.82 8.49 10.67
N LEU A 25 3.32 8.88 9.49
CA LEU A 25 2.55 9.58 8.47
C LEU A 25 1.87 8.63 7.48
N GLY A 26 2.26 7.34 7.48
CA GLY A 26 1.74 6.36 6.55
C GLY A 26 2.03 6.70 5.09
N VAL A 27 3.23 7.22 4.80
CA VAL A 27 3.58 7.70 3.46
C VAL A 27 3.54 6.57 2.43
N ARG A 28 4.12 5.41 2.77
CA ARG A 28 4.11 4.24 1.90
C ARG A 28 3.14 3.17 2.43
N PRO A 29 2.49 2.40 1.55
CA PRO A 29 1.55 1.38 1.98
C PRO A 29 2.27 0.18 2.61
N LEU A 30 1.55 -0.52 3.49
CA LEU A 30 1.90 -1.84 4.01
C LEU A 30 0.59 -2.56 4.30
N VAL A 31 0.43 -3.75 3.75
CA VAL A 31 -0.78 -4.57 3.88
C VAL A 31 -0.49 -5.90 4.54
N ILE A 32 -1.51 -6.47 5.16
CA ILE A 32 -1.48 -7.77 5.81
C ILE A 32 -2.43 -8.70 5.07
N GLY A 33 -1.95 -9.88 4.75
CA GLY A 33 -2.75 -10.98 4.21
C GLY A 33 -2.55 -12.27 4.99
N ARG A 34 -3.37 -13.26 4.65
CA ARG A 34 -3.33 -14.61 5.20
C ARG A 34 -3.31 -15.63 4.09
N LEU A 35 -2.38 -16.55 4.16
CA LEU A 35 -2.36 -17.74 3.32
C LEU A 35 -2.37 -18.98 4.23
N ASN A 36 -3.48 -19.69 4.26
CA ASN A 36 -3.74 -20.74 5.25
C ASN A 36 -3.58 -20.20 6.69
N GLU A 37 -2.61 -20.69 7.45
CA GLU A 37 -2.28 -20.23 8.80
C GLU A 37 -1.18 -19.16 8.84
N ALA A 38 -0.52 -18.89 7.69
CA ALA A 38 0.58 -17.95 7.63
C ALA A 38 0.09 -16.51 7.43
N ILE A 39 0.68 -15.58 8.19
CA ILE A 39 0.50 -14.15 8.00
C ILE A 39 1.57 -13.63 7.04
N ILE A 40 1.13 -12.82 6.10
CA ILE A 40 1.98 -12.22 5.05
C ILE A 40 1.91 -10.70 5.17
N PHE A 41 3.05 -10.03 5.09
CA PHE A 41 3.13 -8.59 4.84
C PHE A 41 3.55 -8.33 3.41
N ALA A 42 2.93 -7.35 2.78
CA ALA A 42 3.28 -6.90 1.43
C ALA A 42 3.10 -5.37 1.30
N SER A 43 3.72 -4.79 0.31
CA SER A 43 3.54 -3.36 -0.01
C SER A 43 2.21 -3.08 -0.74
N GLU A 44 1.67 -4.07 -1.46
CA GLU A 44 0.50 -3.93 -2.32
C GLU A 44 -0.44 -5.12 -2.21
N THR A 45 -1.75 -4.89 -2.38
CA THR A 45 -2.75 -5.96 -2.36
C THR A 45 -2.53 -6.98 -3.48
N VAL A 46 -2.08 -6.54 -4.65
CA VAL A 46 -1.81 -7.45 -5.79
C VAL A 46 -0.74 -8.50 -5.46
N ALA A 47 0.21 -8.20 -4.57
CA ALA A 47 1.19 -9.19 -4.14
C ALA A 47 0.53 -10.35 -3.36
N LEU A 48 -0.54 -10.07 -2.63
CA LEU A 48 -1.35 -11.09 -1.95
C LEU A 48 -2.14 -11.91 -2.97
N ASP A 49 -2.75 -11.26 -3.97
CA ASP A 49 -3.51 -11.92 -5.03
C ASP A 49 -2.63 -12.90 -5.82
N VAL A 50 -1.39 -12.51 -6.16
CA VAL A 50 -0.44 -13.35 -6.91
C VAL A 50 -0.09 -14.64 -6.16
N VAL A 51 0.01 -14.59 -4.83
CA VAL A 51 0.30 -15.78 -4.03
C VAL A 51 -0.95 -16.53 -3.55
N GLY A 52 -2.15 -16.00 -3.87
CA GLY A 52 -3.42 -16.57 -3.45
C GLY A 52 -3.73 -16.36 -1.96
N ALA A 53 -3.19 -15.29 -1.37
CA ALA A 53 -3.45 -14.93 0.01
C ALA A 53 -4.69 -14.03 0.13
N GLU A 54 -5.45 -14.21 1.18
CA GLU A 54 -6.58 -13.35 1.52
C GLU A 54 -6.08 -12.03 2.13
N PHE A 55 -6.58 -10.89 1.65
CA PHE A 55 -6.33 -9.59 2.24
C PHE A 55 -7.07 -9.46 3.58
N ILE A 56 -6.36 -9.11 4.64
CA ILE A 56 -6.94 -8.87 5.97
C ILE A 56 -7.20 -7.36 6.14
N ARG A 57 -6.16 -6.56 6.09
CA ARG A 57 -6.22 -5.10 6.24
C ARG A 57 -4.89 -4.42 5.89
N SER A 58 -4.91 -3.11 5.77
CA SER A 58 -3.70 -2.30 5.81
C SER A 58 -3.14 -2.19 7.22
N VAL A 59 -1.83 -1.95 7.33
CA VAL A 59 -1.20 -1.49 8.58
C VAL A 59 -1.43 0.00 8.68
N ASP A 60 -1.96 0.45 9.82
CA ASP A 60 -2.25 1.86 10.03
C ASP A 60 -0.98 2.72 10.11
N PRO A 61 -1.06 4.02 9.80
CA PRO A 61 0.04 4.95 10.06
C PRO A 61 0.50 4.89 11.53
N GLY A 62 1.82 4.74 11.73
CA GLY A 62 2.42 4.62 13.06
C GLY A 62 2.17 3.31 13.79
N GLU A 63 1.57 2.33 13.14
CA GLU A 63 1.34 1.01 13.71
C GLU A 63 2.54 0.09 13.54
N MET A 64 2.77 -0.74 14.55
CA MET A 64 3.66 -1.90 14.50
C MET A 64 2.85 -3.16 14.82
N VAL A 65 2.86 -4.11 13.91
CA VAL A 65 2.20 -5.41 14.05
C VAL A 65 3.26 -6.48 14.28
N ILE A 66 3.11 -7.23 15.36
CA ILE A 66 3.99 -8.33 15.74
C ILE A 66 3.22 -9.64 15.53
N VAL A 67 3.82 -10.56 14.80
CA VAL A 67 3.26 -11.90 14.58
C VAL A 67 4.15 -12.91 15.28
N ARG A 68 3.56 -13.67 16.21
CA ARG A 68 4.21 -14.79 16.95
C ARG A 68 3.22 -15.95 17.01
N ASP A 69 3.69 -17.14 16.72
CA ASP A 69 2.89 -18.38 16.78
C ASP A 69 1.53 -18.27 16.04
N GLY A 70 1.51 -17.53 14.91
CA GLY A 70 0.30 -17.30 14.11
C GLY A 70 -0.64 -16.20 14.66
N GLU A 71 -0.37 -15.64 15.84
CA GLU A 71 -1.14 -14.56 16.43
C GLU A 71 -0.56 -13.18 16.10
N MET A 72 -1.45 -12.21 15.88
CA MET A 72 -1.08 -10.82 15.61
C MET A 72 -1.37 -9.93 16.81
N THR A 73 -0.36 -9.17 17.22
CA THR A 73 -0.49 -8.11 18.24
C THR A 73 -0.15 -6.77 17.60
N SER A 74 -1.03 -5.78 17.76
CA SER A 74 -0.81 -4.42 17.29
C SER A 74 -0.39 -3.50 18.43
N ILE A 75 0.63 -2.68 18.19
CA ILE A 75 1.05 -1.61 19.11
C ILE A 75 1.25 -0.30 18.34
N ARG A 76 1.06 0.83 19.01
CA ARG A 76 1.23 2.18 18.47
C ARG A 76 2.33 2.92 19.24
N PRO A 77 3.62 2.74 18.86
CA PRO A 77 4.75 3.30 19.61
C PRO A 77 4.95 4.80 19.41
N PHE A 78 4.21 5.42 18.49
CA PHE A 78 4.33 6.84 18.14
C PHE A 78 3.11 7.63 18.59
N ALA A 79 3.28 8.94 18.77
CA ALA A 79 2.14 9.85 18.89
C ALA A 79 1.34 9.86 17.57
N GLU A 80 0.03 9.98 17.69
CA GLU A 80 -0.87 10.08 16.54
C GLU A 80 -0.54 11.30 15.68
N GLN A 81 -0.50 11.11 14.36
CA GLN A 81 -0.27 12.15 13.38
C GLN A 81 -1.34 12.07 12.27
N ASN A 82 -1.54 13.18 11.59
CA ASN A 82 -2.41 13.20 10.42
C ASN A 82 -1.74 12.44 9.26
N PRO A 83 -2.39 11.42 8.69
CA PRO A 83 -1.84 10.66 7.58
C PRO A 83 -1.48 11.53 6.37
N ARG A 84 -0.38 11.19 5.71
CA ARG A 84 0.11 11.87 4.49
C ARG A 84 0.52 10.83 3.45
N PRO A 85 -0.44 10.07 2.90
CA PRO A 85 -0.14 9.05 1.90
C PRO A 85 0.49 9.67 0.65
N CYS A 86 1.40 8.94 0.03
CA CYS A 86 2.08 9.39 -1.17
C CYS A 86 1.16 9.28 -2.38
N ILE A 87 0.88 10.41 -3.05
CA ILE A 87 0.06 10.44 -4.27
C ILE A 87 0.68 9.61 -5.41
N PHE A 88 2.00 9.45 -5.42
CA PHE A 88 2.70 8.66 -6.44
C PHE A 88 2.36 7.18 -6.39
N GLU A 89 1.78 6.67 -5.31
CA GLU A 89 1.23 5.32 -5.30
C GLU A 89 0.15 5.16 -6.37
N TYR A 90 -0.73 6.14 -6.53
CA TYR A 90 -1.75 6.11 -7.57
C TYR A 90 -1.21 6.47 -8.96
N VAL A 91 -0.31 7.44 -9.03
CA VAL A 91 0.18 7.97 -10.31
C VAL A 91 1.15 6.99 -10.98
N TYR A 92 2.04 6.35 -10.21
CA TYR A 92 3.15 5.61 -10.79
C TYR A 92 3.54 4.31 -10.07
N PHE A 93 3.70 4.32 -8.73
CA PHE A 93 4.35 3.20 -8.04
C PHE A 93 3.51 1.93 -7.99
N SER A 94 2.25 2.01 -7.58
CA SER A 94 1.41 0.83 -7.40
C SER A 94 0.94 0.28 -8.74
N ARG A 95 0.76 -1.02 -8.81
CA ARG A 95 0.17 -1.66 -9.97
C ARG A 95 -1.30 -1.23 -10.16
N PRO A 96 -1.81 -1.17 -11.40
CA PRO A 96 -3.21 -0.75 -11.65
C PRO A 96 -4.24 -1.62 -10.95
N ASP A 97 -3.96 -2.90 -10.77
CA ASP A 97 -4.82 -3.89 -10.13
C ASP A 97 -4.77 -3.86 -8.59
N SER A 98 -3.91 -3.03 -8.01
CA SER A 98 -3.84 -2.84 -6.56
C SER A 98 -4.94 -1.93 -6.00
N ILE A 99 -5.26 -2.16 -4.71
CA ILE A 99 -6.09 -1.27 -3.89
C ILE A 99 -5.18 -0.60 -2.87
N VAL A 100 -5.16 0.73 -2.88
CA VAL A 100 -4.38 1.56 -1.94
C VAL A 100 -5.35 2.39 -1.12
N GLU A 101 -5.24 2.34 0.21
CA GLU A 101 -6.14 3.05 1.15
C GLU A 101 -7.64 2.88 0.78
N GLY A 102 -8.03 1.67 0.41
CA GLY A 102 -9.41 1.33 0.03
C GLY A 102 -9.84 1.80 -1.37
N THR A 103 -8.95 2.40 -2.15
CA THR A 103 -9.27 2.93 -3.49
C THR A 103 -8.50 2.18 -4.57
N SER A 104 -9.20 1.77 -5.64
CA SER A 104 -8.58 1.10 -6.79
C SER A 104 -7.66 2.08 -7.54
N VAL A 105 -6.40 1.69 -7.73
CA VAL A 105 -5.41 2.46 -8.50
C VAL A 105 -5.88 2.66 -9.94
N TYR A 106 -6.44 1.64 -10.58
CA TYR A 106 -7.01 1.74 -11.91
C TYR A 106 -8.11 2.80 -12.02
N SER A 107 -9.03 2.84 -11.04
CA SER A 107 -10.12 3.80 -11.03
C SER A 107 -9.62 5.23 -10.90
N VAL A 108 -8.60 5.46 -10.08
CA VAL A 108 -7.97 6.78 -9.93
C VAL A 108 -7.28 7.20 -11.24
N ARG A 109 -6.47 6.33 -11.84
CA ARG A 109 -5.79 6.62 -13.11
C ARG A 109 -6.79 6.88 -14.24
N LYS A 110 -7.89 6.14 -14.29
CA LYS A 110 -8.97 6.37 -15.25
C LYS A 110 -9.62 7.76 -15.05
N ALA A 111 -9.86 8.16 -13.80
CA ALA A 111 -10.40 9.47 -13.48
C ALA A 111 -9.44 10.60 -13.87
N ILE A 112 -8.14 10.45 -13.57
CA ILE A 112 -7.09 11.39 -14.00
C ILE A 112 -7.08 11.55 -15.53
N GLY A 113 -7.15 10.43 -16.26
CA GLY A 113 -7.19 10.45 -17.72
C GLY A 113 -8.43 11.12 -18.28
N ALA A 114 -9.59 10.93 -17.65
CA ALA A 114 -10.83 11.62 -18.05
C ALA A 114 -10.74 13.14 -17.83
N GLU A 115 -10.18 13.56 -16.69
CA GLU A 115 -9.97 14.97 -16.37
C GLU A 115 -8.98 15.62 -17.34
N LEU A 116 -7.86 14.94 -17.63
CA LEU A 116 -6.87 15.40 -18.60
C LEU A 116 -7.51 15.61 -20.00
N ALA A 117 -8.37 14.69 -20.44
CA ALA A 117 -9.07 14.82 -21.71
C ALA A 117 -10.08 15.99 -21.73
N ALA A 118 -10.70 16.29 -20.58
CA ALA A 118 -11.62 17.43 -20.43
C ALA A 118 -10.86 18.77 -20.44
N GLU A 119 -9.72 18.83 -19.74
CA GLU A 119 -8.87 20.03 -19.69
C GLU A 119 -8.16 20.33 -21.02
N ASN A 120 -7.80 19.28 -21.77
CA ASN A 120 -7.04 19.39 -23.01
C ASN A 120 -7.73 18.62 -24.14
N PRO A 121 -8.90 19.08 -24.62
CA PRO A 121 -9.64 18.36 -25.64
C PRO A 121 -8.88 18.36 -26.99
N VAL A 122 -8.73 17.20 -27.57
CA VAL A 122 -8.11 16.98 -28.89
C VAL A 122 -9.09 16.23 -29.77
N GLN A 123 -9.29 16.71 -31.00
CA GLN A 123 -10.05 15.96 -32.01
C GLN A 123 -9.14 14.88 -32.59
N ALA A 124 -9.46 13.62 -32.33
CA ALA A 124 -8.71 12.47 -32.83
C ALA A 124 -9.67 11.32 -33.17
N ASP A 125 -9.40 10.59 -34.23
CA ASP A 125 -10.16 9.41 -34.61
C ASP A 125 -9.79 8.19 -33.72
N ILE A 126 -8.59 8.20 -33.18
CA ILE A 126 -8.08 7.13 -32.30
C ILE A 126 -7.09 7.67 -31.26
N VAL A 127 -7.11 7.09 -30.08
CA VAL A 127 -6.11 7.34 -29.02
C VAL A 127 -5.39 6.04 -28.72
N ILE A 128 -4.07 6.06 -28.82
CA ILE A 128 -3.22 4.88 -28.58
C ILE A 128 -2.29 5.19 -27.41
N PRO A 129 -2.38 4.46 -26.29
CA PRO A 129 -1.43 4.60 -25.20
C PRO A 129 -0.08 3.99 -25.56
N VAL A 130 1.00 4.57 -25.05
CA VAL A 130 2.33 3.96 -25.05
C VAL A 130 2.57 3.43 -23.63
N PRO A 131 2.48 2.12 -23.38
CA PRO A 131 2.70 1.56 -22.06
C PRO A 131 4.17 1.67 -21.64
N ASP A 132 4.41 1.75 -20.35
CA ASP A 132 5.73 1.77 -19.71
C ASP A 132 6.65 2.93 -20.16
N SER A 133 6.07 4.05 -20.44
CA SER A 133 6.79 5.28 -20.79
C SER A 133 6.99 6.22 -19.59
#